data_e5da0889f4ee30ecbfc763e16205683c
#
_entry.id   e5da0889f4ee30ecbfc763e16205683c
#
_cell.length_a   1.000
_cell.length_b   1.000
_cell.length_c   1.000
_cell.angle_alpha   90.00
_cell.angle_beta   90.00
_cell.angle_gamma   90.00
#
_symmetry.space_group_name_H-M   'P 1'
#
loop_
_entity.id
_entity.type
_entity.pdbx_description
1 polymer ?
#
loop_
_entity_poly.entity_id
_entity_poly.type
_entity_poly.pdbx_seq_one_letter_code
_entity_poly.pdbx_strand_id
1 'polypeptide(L)'
;GLGVIVDVVYNHVFQKEISNFEKIVPGYYFRYDVNGMPSNGSGCGNDLASERLMVRKLIVSAVKYWMEFYQVDGFRFDLMGLLDLETMREVERVVHSIKPDAIIIGEGWDLPTALTGSDKTTIGNSHKIDRVGFFNDKFRDTIKGSNFNLKDAGYVSGKGLSHEEFYHLVLNIGYDYPLGPEQSVNFVECHDNHTLWDRLQLANGAESNESRKRRHRFATSIVILSQGIPFLHSGQEFFRTKHGIENSYCSPDWINELNWDLREQNEETISYLRCLMAIRKSHGAFRLRSREQIEKHAKMVDLGPSCHSLLYDNVSEYGRWSRILVVYHHGEQQTAVDLPADKK
;
A
#
# COMPACT_ATOMS: atom_id res chain seq x y z
N GLY A 1 -18.83 3.34 -13.05
CA GLY A 1 -18.98 3.70 -11.64
C GLY A 1 -17.67 3.54 -10.88
N LEU A 2 -17.67 3.81 -9.60
CA LEU A 2 -16.56 3.52 -8.68
C LEU A 2 -16.78 2.14 -8.07
N GLY A 3 -15.69 1.37 -7.92
CA GLY A 3 -15.71 0.15 -7.13
C GLY A 3 -15.72 0.46 -5.64
N VAL A 4 -16.38 -0.36 -4.83
CA VAL A 4 -16.46 -0.24 -3.37
C VAL A 4 -15.72 -1.42 -2.75
N ILE A 5 -14.70 -1.14 -1.95
CA ILE A 5 -13.93 -2.12 -1.18
C ILE A 5 -14.25 -1.93 0.29
N VAL A 6 -14.69 -2.98 0.97
CA VAL A 6 -15.00 -2.94 2.41
C VAL A 6 -13.74 -3.25 3.21
N ASP A 7 -13.48 -2.40 4.21
CA ASP A 7 -12.43 -2.65 5.19
C ASP A 7 -12.97 -3.57 6.29
N VAL A 8 -12.34 -4.72 6.49
CA VAL A 8 -12.84 -5.78 7.39
C VAL A 8 -11.80 -6.15 8.44
N VAL A 9 -12.28 -6.29 9.67
CA VAL A 9 -11.48 -6.68 10.84
C VAL A 9 -11.91 -8.08 11.29
N TYR A 10 -11.17 -9.09 10.86
CA TYR A 10 -11.40 -10.50 11.23
C TYR A 10 -10.23 -11.10 12.01
N ASN A 11 -9.30 -10.28 12.45
CA ASN A 11 -8.10 -10.70 13.16
C ASN A 11 -8.25 -10.62 14.69
N HIS A 12 -9.16 -9.78 15.23
CA HIS A 12 -9.43 -9.63 16.66
C HIS A 12 -10.86 -9.13 16.93
N VAL A 13 -11.22 -9.03 18.20
CA VAL A 13 -12.43 -8.34 18.69
C VAL A 13 -12.04 -7.30 19.76
N PHE A 14 -12.91 -6.34 20.02
CA PHE A 14 -12.66 -5.27 20.99
C PHE A 14 -12.28 -5.80 22.38
N GLN A 15 -13.06 -6.73 22.92
CA GLN A 15 -12.80 -7.40 24.21
C GLN A 15 -13.22 -8.85 24.15
N LYS A 16 -12.28 -9.78 24.30
CA LYS A 16 -12.52 -11.22 24.24
C LYS A 16 -13.52 -11.67 25.30
N GLU A 17 -13.34 -11.22 26.55
CA GLU A 17 -14.08 -11.70 27.74
C GLU A 17 -15.57 -11.42 27.68
N ILE A 18 -15.96 -10.32 27.03
CA ILE A 18 -17.36 -9.95 26.85
C ILE A 18 -17.93 -10.38 25.51
N SER A 19 -17.08 -10.90 24.62
CA SER A 19 -17.49 -11.38 23.30
C SER A 19 -18.47 -12.53 23.39
N ASN A 20 -19.49 -12.51 22.54
CA ASN A 20 -20.39 -13.65 22.40
C ASN A 20 -19.69 -14.93 21.94
N PHE A 21 -18.61 -14.82 21.18
CA PHE A 21 -17.80 -15.96 20.77
C PHE A 21 -17.21 -16.71 21.96
N GLU A 22 -16.65 -15.99 22.94
CA GLU A 22 -16.08 -16.60 24.14
C GLU A 22 -17.16 -17.13 25.08
N LYS A 23 -18.31 -16.42 25.20
CA LYS A 23 -19.41 -16.85 26.07
C LYS A 23 -20.13 -18.12 25.59
N ILE A 24 -20.31 -18.27 24.27
CA ILE A 24 -21.03 -19.40 23.67
C ILE A 24 -20.13 -20.63 23.54
N VAL A 25 -18.88 -20.44 23.10
CA VAL A 25 -17.91 -21.52 22.93
C VAL A 25 -16.55 -21.11 23.51
N PRO A 26 -16.40 -21.17 24.85
CA PRO A 26 -15.17 -20.76 25.52
C PRO A 26 -13.92 -21.43 24.96
N GLY A 27 -12.86 -20.65 24.72
CA GLY A 27 -11.57 -21.13 24.27
C GLY A 27 -11.50 -21.60 22.80
N TYR A 28 -12.58 -21.45 22.01
CA TYR A 28 -12.57 -21.92 20.63
C TYR A 28 -12.22 -20.84 19.60
N TYR A 29 -12.81 -19.69 19.68
CA TYR A 29 -12.67 -18.65 18.64
C TYR A 29 -11.36 -17.87 18.73
N PHE A 30 -10.75 -17.86 19.91
CA PHE A 30 -9.51 -17.10 20.14
C PHE A 30 -8.28 -18.01 20.12
N ARG A 31 -7.16 -17.44 19.70
CA ARG A 31 -5.88 -18.13 19.61
C ARG A 31 -5.17 -18.09 20.96
N TYR A 32 -4.51 -19.18 21.30
CA TYR A 32 -3.69 -19.31 22.50
C TYR A 32 -2.33 -19.88 22.13
N ASP A 33 -1.31 -19.50 22.86
CA ASP A 33 0.02 -20.08 22.72
C ASP A 33 0.11 -21.50 23.32
N VAL A 34 1.28 -22.10 23.22
CA VAL A 34 1.52 -23.47 23.73
C VAL A 34 1.40 -23.60 25.25
N ASN A 35 1.45 -22.49 25.98
CA ASN A 35 1.27 -22.44 27.43
C ASN A 35 -0.18 -22.11 27.84
N GLY A 36 -1.09 -22.00 26.90
CA GLY A 36 -2.48 -21.64 27.14
C GLY A 36 -2.70 -20.14 27.39
N MET A 37 -1.72 -19.29 27.10
CA MET A 37 -1.89 -17.84 27.22
C MET A 37 -2.53 -17.26 25.94
N PRO A 38 -3.44 -16.28 26.05
CA PRO A 38 -4.04 -15.64 24.89
C PRO A 38 -2.99 -15.01 23.96
N SER A 39 -3.06 -15.31 22.67
CA SER A 39 -2.26 -14.64 21.65
C SER A 39 -2.72 -13.20 21.48
N ASN A 40 -1.77 -12.28 21.33
CA ASN A 40 -2.03 -10.84 21.20
C ASN A 40 -1.12 -10.21 20.13
N GLY A 41 -1.05 -10.81 18.96
CA GLY A 41 -0.31 -10.27 17.82
C GLY A 41 -0.94 -8.98 17.28
N SER A 42 -2.24 -8.81 17.46
CA SER A 42 -2.98 -7.59 17.09
C SER A 42 -2.60 -6.37 17.95
N GLY A 43 -2.09 -6.59 19.18
CA GLY A 43 -1.92 -5.51 20.16
C GLY A 43 -3.23 -5.07 20.84
N CYS A 44 -4.38 -5.70 20.46
CA CYS A 44 -5.70 -5.37 20.98
C CYS A 44 -6.17 -6.33 22.10
N GLY A 45 -5.26 -7.17 22.62
CA GLY A 45 -5.54 -8.10 23.73
C GLY A 45 -6.00 -9.49 23.30
N ASN A 46 -6.25 -9.74 22.03
CA ASN A 46 -6.66 -11.04 21.53
C ASN A 46 -6.43 -11.18 20.02
N ASP A 47 -6.26 -12.42 19.56
CA ASP A 47 -6.25 -12.80 18.14
C ASP A 47 -7.34 -13.85 17.89
N LEU A 48 -8.09 -13.71 16.80
CA LEU A 48 -9.01 -14.76 16.34
C LEU A 48 -8.23 -15.93 15.72
N ALA A 49 -8.62 -17.15 16.07
CA ALA A 49 -8.02 -18.40 15.60
C ALA A 49 -8.59 -18.78 14.22
N SER A 50 -8.24 -18.03 13.18
CA SER A 50 -8.76 -18.20 11.81
C SER A 50 -8.49 -19.60 11.23
N GLU A 51 -7.46 -20.28 11.69
CA GLU A 51 -7.10 -21.67 11.34
C GLU A 51 -8.15 -22.69 11.80
N ARG A 52 -9.03 -22.33 12.74
CA ARG A 52 -10.09 -23.24 13.22
C ARG A 52 -11.29 -23.22 12.29
N LEU A 53 -11.84 -24.40 12.03
CA LEU A 53 -12.88 -24.63 11.02
C LEU A 53 -14.07 -23.68 11.12
N MET A 54 -14.61 -23.45 12.32
CA MET A 54 -15.80 -22.60 12.49
C MET A 54 -15.46 -21.12 12.43
N VAL A 55 -14.23 -20.70 12.79
CA VAL A 55 -13.76 -19.32 12.60
C VAL A 55 -13.57 -19.03 11.11
N ARG A 56 -12.91 -19.93 10.36
CA ARG A 56 -12.81 -19.87 8.90
C ARG A 56 -14.19 -19.78 8.25
N LYS A 57 -15.12 -20.66 8.65
CA LYS A 57 -16.51 -20.62 8.15
C LYS A 57 -17.18 -19.28 8.41
N LEU A 58 -16.99 -18.69 9.59
CA LEU A 58 -17.51 -17.37 9.92
C LEU A 58 -16.98 -16.31 8.96
N ILE A 59 -15.66 -16.24 8.79
CA ILE A 59 -14.99 -15.26 7.91
C ILE A 59 -15.47 -15.41 6.47
N VAL A 60 -15.41 -16.62 5.92
CA VAL A 60 -15.81 -16.91 4.53
C VAL A 60 -17.28 -16.63 4.30
N SER A 61 -18.16 -16.98 5.27
CA SER A 61 -19.60 -16.69 5.16
C SER A 61 -19.90 -15.20 5.23
N ALA A 62 -19.19 -14.45 6.07
CA ALA A 62 -19.34 -12.99 6.16
C ALA A 62 -18.89 -12.31 4.84
N VAL A 63 -17.74 -12.69 4.30
CA VAL A 63 -17.24 -12.18 3.01
C VAL A 63 -18.24 -12.50 1.88
N LYS A 64 -18.73 -13.74 1.83
CA LYS A 64 -19.75 -14.15 0.85
C LYS A 64 -21.00 -13.29 0.95
N TYR A 65 -21.49 -13.04 2.18
CA TYR A 65 -22.66 -12.20 2.43
C TYR A 65 -22.47 -10.76 1.92
N TRP A 66 -21.30 -10.14 2.16
CA TRP A 66 -20.99 -8.83 1.62
C TRP A 66 -21.01 -8.80 0.08
N MET A 67 -20.43 -9.83 -0.56
CA MET A 67 -20.39 -9.93 -2.02
C MET A 67 -21.80 -10.13 -2.62
N GLU A 68 -22.59 -11.04 -2.07
CA GLU A 68 -23.88 -11.42 -2.65
C GLU A 68 -24.99 -10.40 -2.32
N PHE A 69 -25.01 -9.90 -1.10
CA PHE A 69 -26.10 -9.03 -0.64
C PHE A 69 -25.82 -7.54 -0.89
N TYR A 70 -24.62 -7.08 -0.56
CA TYR A 70 -24.24 -5.68 -0.75
C TYR A 70 -23.53 -5.41 -2.07
N GLN A 71 -23.17 -6.45 -2.84
CA GLN A 71 -22.52 -6.36 -4.16
C GLN A 71 -21.24 -5.51 -4.15
N VAL A 72 -20.44 -5.63 -3.09
CA VAL A 72 -19.17 -4.93 -2.98
C VAL A 72 -18.16 -5.41 -4.02
N ASP A 73 -17.15 -4.61 -4.32
CA ASP A 73 -16.15 -4.90 -5.37
C ASP A 73 -14.87 -5.52 -4.80
N GLY A 74 -14.80 -5.73 -3.50
CA GLY A 74 -13.65 -6.34 -2.86
C GLY A 74 -13.52 -6.01 -1.38
N PHE A 75 -12.34 -6.34 -0.84
CA PHE A 75 -12.04 -6.21 0.59
C PHE A 75 -10.62 -5.72 0.85
N ARG A 76 -10.48 -4.91 1.91
CA ARG A 76 -9.20 -4.67 2.59
C ARG A 76 -9.24 -5.41 3.92
N PHE A 77 -8.30 -6.31 4.13
CA PHE A 77 -8.17 -7.06 5.39
C PHE A 77 -7.20 -6.34 6.33
N ASP A 78 -7.73 -5.84 7.42
CA ASP A 78 -6.94 -5.32 8.53
C ASP A 78 -6.06 -6.43 9.11
N LEU A 79 -4.79 -6.12 9.40
CA LEU A 79 -3.80 -7.05 9.97
C LEU A 79 -3.89 -8.47 9.37
N MET A 80 -3.99 -8.57 8.05
CA MET A 80 -4.15 -9.83 7.31
C MET A 80 -3.07 -10.86 7.67
N GLY A 81 -1.88 -10.40 8.08
CA GLY A 81 -0.78 -11.25 8.52
C GLY A 81 -1.08 -12.09 9.77
N LEU A 82 -2.14 -11.77 10.52
CA LEU A 82 -2.61 -12.57 11.65
C LEU A 82 -3.58 -13.70 11.24
N LEU A 83 -4.08 -13.67 10.00
CA LEU A 83 -4.95 -14.71 9.46
C LEU A 83 -4.10 -15.81 8.81
N ASP A 84 -4.60 -17.04 8.91
CA ASP A 84 -3.92 -18.17 8.27
C ASP A 84 -4.13 -18.20 6.75
N LEU A 85 -3.13 -18.70 6.04
CA LEU A 85 -3.12 -18.81 4.58
C LEU A 85 -4.31 -19.59 4.02
N GLU A 86 -4.71 -20.67 4.68
CA GLU A 86 -5.80 -21.51 4.19
C GLU A 86 -7.14 -20.77 4.24
N THR A 87 -7.37 -19.99 5.29
CA THR A 87 -8.56 -19.12 5.39
C THR A 87 -8.54 -18.06 4.29
N MET A 88 -7.40 -17.43 4.04
CA MET A 88 -7.32 -16.39 3.00
C MET A 88 -7.41 -16.97 1.57
N ARG A 89 -6.90 -18.18 1.33
CA ARG A 89 -7.12 -18.90 0.06
C ARG A 89 -8.59 -19.24 -0.17
N GLU A 90 -9.30 -19.66 0.88
CA GLU A 90 -10.73 -19.94 0.78
C GLU A 90 -11.53 -18.64 0.54
N VAL A 91 -11.16 -17.53 1.19
CA VAL A 91 -11.72 -16.20 0.91
C VAL A 91 -11.47 -15.80 -0.54
N GLU A 92 -10.23 -15.92 -1.03
CA GLU A 92 -9.85 -15.61 -2.41
C GLU A 92 -10.69 -16.41 -3.41
N ARG A 93 -10.78 -17.71 -3.20
CA ARG A 93 -11.55 -18.62 -4.04
C ARG A 93 -13.04 -18.25 -4.10
N VAL A 94 -13.66 -17.96 -2.95
CA VAL A 94 -15.08 -17.61 -2.87
C VAL A 94 -15.35 -16.25 -3.50
N VAL A 95 -14.57 -15.25 -3.19
CA VAL A 95 -14.71 -13.89 -3.74
C VAL A 95 -14.63 -13.92 -5.27
N HIS A 96 -13.61 -14.56 -5.83
CA HIS A 96 -13.42 -14.60 -7.28
C HIS A 96 -14.37 -15.57 -8.00
N SER A 97 -15.00 -16.52 -7.29
CA SER A 97 -16.11 -17.32 -7.86
C SER A 97 -17.37 -16.50 -8.07
N ILE A 98 -17.59 -15.46 -7.25
CA ILE A 98 -18.75 -14.56 -7.34
C ILE A 98 -18.44 -13.41 -8.31
N LYS A 99 -17.27 -12.79 -8.17
CA LYS A 99 -16.82 -11.67 -8.98
C LYS A 99 -15.35 -11.83 -9.37
N PRO A 100 -15.07 -12.28 -10.61
CA PRO A 100 -13.69 -12.61 -11.05
C PRO A 100 -12.69 -11.45 -11.00
N ASP A 101 -13.16 -10.22 -11.07
CA ASP A 101 -12.35 -8.99 -11.04
C ASP A 101 -12.37 -8.27 -9.68
N ALA A 102 -12.92 -8.90 -8.64
CA ALA A 102 -12.91 -8.36 -7.29
C ALA A 102 -11.48 -8.15 -6.78
N ILE A 103 -11.31 -7.12 -5.96
CA ILE A 103 -10.01 -6.75 -5.38
C ILE A 103 -9.93 -7.25 -3.95
N ILE A 104 -8.87 -7.97 -3.63
CA ILE A 104 -8.53 -8.36 -2.26
C ILE A 104 -7.16 -7.78 -1.95
N ILE A 105 -7.08 -6.92 -0.94
CA ILE A 105 -5.83 -6.35 -0.43
C ILE A 105 -5.80 -6.46 1.09
N GLY A 106 -4.64 -6.38 1.69
CA GLY A 106 -4.55 -6.40 3.15
C GLY A 106 -3.16 -6.13 3.70
N GLU A 107 -3.09 -6.00 5.01
CA GLU A 107 -1.86 -5.75 5.75
C GLU A 107 -1.19 -7.07 6.11
N GLY A 108 -0.17 -7.43 5.35
CA GLY A 108 0.58 -8.67 5.52
C GLY A 108 1.77 -8.56 6.49
N TRP A 109 1.62 -7.81 7.59
CA TRP A 109 2.68 -7.65 8.58
C TRP A 109 2.98 -8.96 9.30
N ASP A 110 4.26 -9.27 9.52
CA ASP A 110 4.66 -10.45 10.30
C ASP A 110 4.66 -10.11 11.80
N LEU A 111 3.47 -10.09 12.39
CA LEU A 111 3.25 -9.81 13.79
C LEU A 111 3.38 -11.05 14.67
N PRO A 112 3.74 -10.91 15.97
CA PRO A 112 3.97 -12.03 16.88
C PRO A 112 2.63 -12.64 17.36
N THR A 113 2.07 -13.55 16.58
CA THR A 113 0.90 -14.34 16.94
C THR A 113 1.27 -15.81 17.10
N ALA A 114 0.48 -16.57 17.86
CA ALA A 114 0.71 -18.00 18.10
C ALA A 114 0.27 -18.87 16.91
N LEU A 115 0.62 -18.45 15.70
CA LEU A 115 0.46 -19.18 14.44
C LEU A 115 1.83 -19.44 13.85
N THR A 116 2.05 -20.63 13.28
CA THR A 116 3.32 -20.97 12.63
C THR A 116 3.63 -19.95 11.51
N GLY A 117 4.86 -19.45 11.44
CA GLY A 117 5.24 -18.41 10.49
C GLY A 117 4.95 -18.77 9.03
N SER A 118 5.11 -20.06 8.66
CA SER A 118 4.77 -20.56 7.32
C SER A 118 3.29 -20.55 6.97
N ASP A 119 2.42 -20.44 7.96
CA ASP A 119 0.96 -20.51 7.81
C ASP A 119 0.29 -19.15 7.88
N LYS A 120 1.05 -18.10 8.19
CA LYS A 120 0.57 -16.71 8.21
C LYS A 120 0.40 -16.13 6.80
N THR A 121 -0.58 -15.26 6.62
CA THR A 121 -0.76 -14.51 5.36
C THR A 121 0.08 -13.24 5.37
N THR A 122 1.39 -13.41 5.42
CA THR A 122 2.36 -12.30 5.45
C THR A 122 2.94 -12.00 4.07
N ILE A 123 3.58 -10.82 3.95
CA ILE A 123 4.35 -10.43 2.76
C ILE A 123 5.37 -11.52 2.40
N GLY A 124 6.08 -12.09 3.38
CA GLY A 124 7.06 -13.16 3.16
C GLY A 124 6.46 -14.44 2.56
N ASN A 125 5.17 -14.68 2.77
CA ASN A 125 4.43 -15.83 2.22
C ASN A 125 3.57 -15.49 1.00
N SER A 126 3.70 -14.29 0.43
CA SER A 126 2.88 -13.82 -0.70
C SER A 126 2.91 -14.75 -1.92
N HIS A 127 4.03 -15.45 -2.13
CA HIS A 127 4.20 -16.44 -3.19
C HIS A 127 3.30 -17.69 -3.03
N LYS A 128 2.65 -17.84 -1.88
CA LYS A 128 1.76 -18.98 -1.58
C LYS A 128 0.28 -18.67 -1.85
N ILE A 129 -0.05 -17.43 -2.17
CA ILE A 129 -1.42 -16.99 -2.45
C ILE A 129 -1.41 -16.01 -3.62
N ASP A 130 -2.19 -16.33 -4.63
CA ASP A 130 -2.35 -15.49 -5.81
C ASP A 130 -3.49 -14.46 -5.60
N ARG A 131 -3.51 -13.42 -6.44
CA ARG A 131 -4.61 -12.47 -6.53
C ARG A 131 -5.00 -11.75 -5.22
N VAL A 132 -4.05 -11.69 -4.28
CA VAL A 132 -4.15 -10.92 -3.03
C VAL A 132 -3.02 -9.91 -3.00
N GLY A 133 -3.37 -8.64 -2.85
CA GLY A 133 -2.41 -7.55 -2.73
C GLY A 133 -2.04 -7.28 -1.27
N PHE A 134 -0.79 -6.85 -1.06
CA PHE A 134 -0.23 -6.56 0.24
C PHE A 134 0.24 -5.12 0.31
N PHE A 135 -0.12 -4.40 1.36
CA PHE A 135 0.43 -3.08 1.62
C PHE A 135 1.94 -3.16 1.78
N ASN A 136 2.66 -2.38 0.98
CA ASN A 136 4.11 -2.45 0.87
C ASN A 136 4.79 -1.43 1.79
N ASP A 137 5.16 -1.87 3.00
CA ASP A 137 5.83 -1.03 3.99
C ASP A 137 7.26 -0.64 3.58
N LYS A 138 7.97 -1.48 2.85
CA LYS A 138 9.30 -1.16 2.30
C LYS A 138 9.22 0.03 1.34
N PHE A 139 8.21 0.05 0.46
CA PHE A 139 7.96 1.19 -0.42
C PHE A 139 7.64 2.45 0.38
N ARG A 140 6.69 2.36 1.31
CA ARG A 140 6.28 3.47 2.18
C ARG A 140 7.47 4.06 2.93
N ASP A 141 8.22 3.24 3.64
CA ASP A 141 9.28 3.68 4.54
C ASP A 141 10.52 4.17 3.77
N THR A 142 10.80 3.61 2.60
CA THR A 142 11.86 4.12 1.74
C THR A 142 11.53 5.52 1.21
N ILE A 143 10.30 5.74 0.77
CA ILE A 143 9.90 7.05 0.20
C ILE A 143 9.66 8.09 1.30
N LYS A 144 8.85 7.79 2.30
CA LYS A 144 8.42 8.73 3.35
C LYS A 144 9.36 8.82 4.54
N GLY A 145 10.10 7.76 4.83
CA GLY A 145 10.80 7.52 6.09
C GLY A 145 10.01 6.64 7.04
N SER A 146 10.71 6.01 7.99
CA SER A 146 10.13 5.06 8.93
C SER A 146 8.98 5.68 9.74
N ASN A 147 7.91 4.93 9.93
CA ASN A 147 6.83 5.30 10.83
C ASN A 147 7.25 5.19 12.31
N PHE A 148 8.20 4.31 12.64
CA PHE A 148 8.62 4.00 14.00
C PHE A 148 9.84 4.81 14.47
N ASN A 149 10.59 5.39 13.53
CA ASN A 149 11.73 6.24 13.82
C ASN A 149 11.63 7.56 13.04
N LEU A 150 11.11 8.58 13.71
CA LEU A 150 10.90 9.90 13.09
C LEU A 150 12.19 10.62 12.69
N LYS A 151 13.37 10.16 13.16
CA LYS A 151 14.67 10.65 12.73
C LYS A 151 15.15 10.04 11.43
N ASP A 152 14.58 8.90 11.00
CA ASP A 152 14.91 8.26 9.74
C ASP A 152 14.22 9.01 8.60
N ALA A 153 14.98 9.82 7.89
CA ALA A 153 14.49 10.53 6.72
C ALA A 153 14.19 9.54 5.59
N GLY A 154 13.07 9.73 4.90
CA GLY A 154 12.80 9.02 3.65
C GLY A 154 13.49 9.69 2.46
N TYR A 155 13.41 9.05 1.31
CA TYR A 155 13.97 9.57 0.07
C TYR A 155 13.50 11.00 -0.23
N VAL A 156 12.20 11.26 -0.12
CA VAL A 156 11.64 12.60 -0.37
C VAL A 156 12.00 13.62 0.71
N SER A 157 12.52 13.18 1.84
CA SER A 157 13.01 14.04 2.93
C SER A 157 14.52 14.28 2.87
N GLY A 158 15.20 13.77 1.82
CA GLY A 158 16.61 14.02 1.56
C GLY A 158 17.55 12.84 1.81
N LYS A 159 17.04 11.66 2.15
CA LYS A 159 17.85 10.42 2.20
C LYS A 159 18.20 10.00 0.77
N GLY A 160 19.49 9.83 0.50
CA GLY A 160 19.93 9.33 -0.82
C GLY A 160 19.47 7.90 -1.08
N LEU A 161 19.17 7.61 -2.34
CA LEU A 161 19.02 6.25 -2.88
C LEU A 161 19.95 6.12 -4.08
N SER A 162 20.51 4.94 -4.26
CA SER A 162 21.18 4.60 -5.52
C SER A 162 20.16 4.47 -6.67
N HIS A 163 20.63 4.59 -7.91
CA HIS A 163 19.76 4.38 -9.07
C HIS A 163 19.15 2.97 -9.07
N GLU A 164 19.90 1.97 -8.68
CA GLU A 164 19.47 0.58 -8.62
C GLU A 164 18.40 0.36 -7.55
N GLU A 165 18.59 0.88 -6.32
CA GLU A 165 17.59 0.79 -5.26
C GLU A 165 16.29 1.47 -5.66
N PHE A 166 16.36 2.67 -6.25
CA PHE A 166 15.19 3.38 -6.74
C PHE A 166 14.47 2.60 -7.87
N TYR A 167 15.24 2.08 -8.82
CA TYR A 167 14.74 1.27 -9.93
C TYR A 167 13.98 0.04 -9.43
N HIS A 168 14.57 -0.73 -8.52
CA HIS A 168 13.94 -1.90 -7.94
C HIS A 168 12.67 -1.54 -7.17
N LEU A 169 12.69 -0.44 -6.43
CA LEU A 169 11.56 0.03 -5.63
C LEU A 169 10.35 0.38 -6.51
N VAL A 170 10.53 1.23 -7.53
CA VAL A 170 9.43 1.72 -8.36
C VAL A 170 8.92 0.69 -9.37
N LEU A 171 9.71 -0.33 -9.68
CA LEU A 171 9.30 -1.44 -10.52
C LEU A 171 8.75 -2.64 -9.74
N ASN A 172 8.86 -2.65 -8.42
CA ASN A 172 8.51 -3.79 -7.58
C ASN A 172 9.23 -5.09 -8.02
N ILE A 173 10.54 -4.99 -8.25
CA ILE A 173 11.41 -6.10 -8.61
C ILE A 173 12.65 -6.11 -7.70
N GLY A 174 13.45 -7.17 -7.76
CA GLY A 174 14.68 -7.33 -6.96
C GLY A 174 14.63 -8.61 -6.13
N TYR A 175 15.81 -9.09 -5.73
CA TYR A 175 15.93 -10.36 -5.00
C TYR A 175 15.30 -10.32 -3.61
N ASP A 176 15.33 -9.16 -2.95
CA ASP A 176 14.78 -8.97 -1.60
C ASP A 176 13.32 -8.49 -1.61
N TYR A 177 12.66 -8.51 -2.78
CA TYR A 177 11.30 -8.03 -2.93
C TYR A 177 10.35 -9.19 -3.17
N PRO A 178 9.64 -9.66 -2.13
CA PRO A 178 8.80 -10.86 -2.26
C PRO A 178 7.51 -10.60 -3.06
N LEU A 179 7.07 -9.32 -3.17
CA LEU A 179 5.85 -8.96 -3.87
C LEU A 179 6.10 -8.80 -5.37
N GLY A 180 5.26 -9.43 -6.17
CA GLY A 180 5.15 -9.13 -7.59
C GLY A 180 4.39 -7.82 -7.84
N PRO A 181 4.41 -7.28 -9.07
CA PRO A 181 3.73 -6.03 -9.39
C PRO A 181 2.21 -6.11 -9.22
N GLU A 182 1.59 -7.27 -9.34
CA GLU A 182 0.15 -7.45 -9.10
C GLU A 182 -0.21 -7.58 -7.61
N GLN A 183 0.76 -7.80 -6.74
CA GLN A 183 0.55 -7.96 -5.30
C GLN A 183 1.00 -6.76 -4.47
N SER A 184 1.79 -5.85 -5.03
CA SER A 184 2.34 -4.72 -4.28
C SER A 184 1.37 -3.54 -4.28
N VAL A 185 0.81 -3.22 -3.11
CA VAL A 185 0.03 -2.00 -2.88
C VAL A 185 0.98 -0.90 -2.41
N ASN A 186 1.32 0.00 -3.33
CA ASN A 186 2.27 1.09 -3.08
C ASN A 186 1.56 2.29 -2.48
N PHE A 187 2.06 2.78 -1.36
CA PHE A 187 1.50 3.90 -0.64
C PHE A 187 2.58 4.67 0.12
N VAL A 188 2.26 5.87 0.56
CA VAL A 188 3.13 6.68 1.44
C VAL A 188 2.41 7.15 2.70
N GLU A 189 1.08 7.13 2.70
CA GLU A 189 0.24 7.37 3.86
C GLU A 189 -1.07 6.58 3.79
N CYS A 190 -1.67 6.34 4.93
CA CYS A 190 -3.02 5.82 5.09
C CYS A 190 -3.68 6.47 6.32
N HIS A 191 -4.78 5.93 6.83
CA HIS A 191 -5.42 6.41 8.04
C HIS A 191 -4.56 6.22 9.30
N ASP A 192 -3.70 5.19 9.32
CA ASP A 192 -2.72 4.93 10.38
C ASP A 192 -1.48 5.81 10.26
N ASN A 193 -0.84 6.05 11.39
CA ASN A 193 0.37 6.85 11.53
C ASN A 193 0.21 8.30 11.02
N HIS A 194 1.31 9.02 10.86
CA HIS A 194 1.31 10.39 10.35
C HIS A 194 0.90 10.43 8.87
N THR A 195 0.12 11.44 8.48
CA THR A 195 -0.03 11.77 7.06
C THR A 195 1.33 12.13 6.47
N LEU A 196 1.46 12.08 5.16
CA LEU A 196 2.69 12.49 4.48
C LEU A 196 3.02 13.98 4.77
N TRP A 197 1.99 14.82 4.81
CA TRP A 197 2.15 16.23 5.14
C TRP A 197 2.70 16.43 6.54
N ASP A 198 2.11 15.78 7.55
CA ASP A 198 2.58 15.86 8.94
C ASP A 198 4.00 15.29 9.07
N ARG A 199 4.30 14.21 8.38
CA ARG A 199 5.64 13.61 8.38
C ARG A 199 6.70 14.55 7.80
N LEU A 200 6.37 15.25 6.70
CA LEU A 200 7.26 16.26 6.10
C LEU A 200 7.43 17.47 6.99
N GLN A 201 6.41 17.87 7.74
CA GLN A 201 6.57 18.95 8.73
C GLN A 201 7.56 18.57 9.84
N LEU A 202 7.55 17.32 10.28
CA LEU A 202 8.49 16.82 11.29
C LEU A 202 9.91 16.67 10.73
N ALA A 203 10.07 16.12 9.53
CA ALA A 203 11.38 15.85 8.94
C ALA A 203 12.03 17.09 8.31
N ASN A 204 11.23 17.96 7.71
CA ASN A 204 11.68 19.12 6.92
C ASN A 204 11.10 20.44 7.47
N GLY A 205 10.96 20.55 8.78
CA GLY A 205 10.32 21.69 9.44
C GLY A 205 11.00 23.04 9.18
N ALA A 206 12.32 23.05 8.93
CA ALA A 206 13.09 24.25 8.59
C ALA A 206 12.83 24.75 7.15
N GLU A 207 12.23 23.93 6.28
CA GLU A 207 11.95 24.32 4.90
C GLU A 207 10.66 25.14 4.79
N SER A 208 10.53 25.85 3.66
CA SER A 208 9.28 26.55 3.34
C SER A 208 8.12 25.59 3.08
N ASN A 209 6.89 26.07 3.24
CA ASN A 209 5.69 25.30 2.89
C ASN A 209 5.73 24.85 1.42
N GLU A 210 6.18 25.72 0.51
CA GLU A 210 6.28 25.38 -0.92
C GLU A 210 7.30 24.26 -1.20
N SER A 211 8.43 24.23 -0.49
CA SER A 211 9.38 23.12 -0.59
C SER A 211 8.75 21.82 -0.11
N ARG A 212 8.06 21.83 1.05
CA ARG A 212 7.34 20.65 1.55
C ARG A 212 6.22 20.20 0.61
N LYS A 213 5.46 21.12 0.00
CA LYS A 213 4.46 20.78 -1.01
C LYS A 213 5.07 20.12 -2.24
N ARG A 214 6.24 20.57 -2.70
CA ARG A 214 6.97 19.92 -3.81
C ARG A 214 7.40 18.50 -3.44
N ARG A 215 7.94 18.29 -2.24
CA ARG A 215 8.30 16.95 -1.73
C ARG A 215 7.10 16.02 -1.66
N HIS A 216 5.98 16.54 -1.18
CA HIS A 216 4.73 15.80 -1.08
C HIS A 216 4.19 15.39 -2.47
N ARG A 217 4.15 16.33 -3.41
CA ARG A 217 3.78 16.05 -4.81
C ARG A 217 4.70 15.02 -5.44
N PHE A 218 6.00 15.12 -5.17
CA PHE A 218 7.00 14.19 -5.68
C PHE A 218 6.78 12.77 -5.14
N ALA A 219 6.58 12.60 -3.83
CA ALA A 219 6.27 11.30 -3.23
C ALA A 219 4.99 10.67 -3.83
N THR A 220 3.93 11.47 -3.95
CA THR A 220 2.66 11.02 -4.54
C THR A 220 2.83 10.67 -6.02
N SER A 221 3.67 11.40 -6.77
CA SER A 221 3.99 11.09 -8.16
C SER A 221 4.71 9.73 -8.30
N ILE A 222 5.63 9.43 -7.38
CA ILE A 222 6.31 8.12 -7.34
C ILE A 222 5.28 7.00 -7.12
N VAL A 223 4.33 7.16 -6.20
CA VAL A 223 3.25 6.18 -6.00
C VAL A 223 2.45 5.96 -7.29
N ILE A 224 2.02 7.06 -7.94
CA ILE A 224 1.16 6.98 -9.13
C ILE A 224 1.89 6.35 -10.33
N LEU A 225 3.16 6.63 -10.53
CA LEU A 225 3.91 6.19 -11.72
C LEU A 225 4.68 4.88 -11.54
N SER A 226 4.76 4.34 -10.32
CA SER A 226 5.38 3.04 -10.06
C SER A 226 4.55 1.88 -10.61
N GLN A 227 5.21 0.77 -10.92
CA GLN A 227 4.50 -0.51 -11.13
C GLN A 227 3.80 -0.93 -9.82
N GLY A 228 2.80 -1.79 -9.92
CA GLY A 228 2.01 -2.18 -8.75
C GLY A 228 0.67 -1.45 -8.66
N ILE A 229 0.02 -1.56 -7.52
CA ILE A 229 -1.30 -1.00 -7.21
C ILE A 229 -1.10 0.32 -6.46
N PRO A 230 -1.38 1.48 -7.04
CA PRO A 230 -1.26 2.74 -6.33
C PRO A 230 -2.40 2.89 -5.33
N PHE A 231 -2.07 3.24 -4.10
CA PHE A 231 -3.02 3.56 -3.05
C PHE A 231 -2.80 5.02 -2.60
N LEU A 232 -3.87 5.79 -2.56
CA LEU A 232 -3.87 7.17 -2.09
C LEU A 232 -4.84 7.32 -0.93
N HIS A 233 -4.37 7.94 0.15
CA HIS A 233 -5.22 8.29 1.29
C HIS A 233 -6.13 9.45 0.92
N SER A 234 -7.39 9.42 1.37
CA SER A 234 -8.35 10.50 1.13
C SER A 234 -7.84 11.83 1.70
N GLY A 235 -7.71 12.84 0.85
CA GLY A 235 -7.16 14.15 1.20
C GLY A 235 -5.65 14.28 1.00
N GLN A 236 -4.94 13.22 0.62
CA GLN A 236 -3.52 13.28 0.28
C GLN A 236 -3.28 14.29 -0.86
N GLU A 237 -4.18 14.37 -1.82
CA GLU A 237 -4.09 15.25 -2.99
C GLU A 237 -4.17 16.75 -2.65
N PHE A 238 -4.61 17.09 -1.44
CA PHE A 238 -4.65 18.47 -0.95
C PHE A 238 -3.98 18.68 0.42
N PHE A 239 -2.99 17.82 0.73
CA PHE A 239 -2.14 17.92 1.93
C PHE A 239 -2.89 17.77 3.25
N ARG A 240 -3.77 16.77 3.35
CA ARG A 240 -4.46 16.43 4.59
C ARG A 240 -3.50 16.34 5.76
N THR A 241 -3.88 16.94 6.88
CA THR A 241 -3.16 16.86 8.15
C THR A 241 -4.04 16.23 9.22
N LYS A 242 -3.43 15.50 10.13
CA LYS A 242 -3.99 15.08 11.42
C LYS A 242 -3.35 15.88 12.56
N HIS A 243 -2.86 17.07 12.25
CA HIS A 243 -2.19 17.99 13.19
C HIS A 243 -1.02 17.36 13.94
N GLY A 244 -0.30 16.44 13.28
CA GLY A 244 0.82 15.71 13.85
C GLY A 244 0.44 14.57 14.80
N ILE A 245 -0.86 14.23 14.89
CA ILE A 245 -1.30 13.08 15.70
C ILE A 245 -1.09 11.80 14.90
N GLU A 246 -0.25 10.92 15.40
CA GLU A 246 0.07 9.65 14.77
C GLU A 246 -1.12 8.69 14.84
N ASN A 247 -1.53 8.33 16.05
CA ASN A 247 -2.60 7.38 16.30
C ASN A 247 -3.90 8.12 16.66
N SER A 248 -4.70 8.41 15.63
CA SER A 248 -5.85 9.30 15.74
C SER A 248 -7.20 8.57 15.73
N TYR A 249 -7.24 7.24 15.80
CA TYR A 249 -8.48 6.45 15.65
C TYR A 249 -9.59 6.83 16.64
N CYS A 250 -9.25 7.27 17.84
CA CYS A 250 -10.20 7.74 18.86
C CYS A 250 -10.07 9.25 19.15
N SER A 251 -9.38 9.99 18.29
CA SER A 251 -9.26 11.45 18.41
C SER A 251 -10.55 12.15 18.02
N PRO A 252 -10.80 13.39 18.47
CA PRO A 252 -11.95 14.17 18.09
C PRO A 252 -12.08 14.39 16.57
N ASP A 253 -13.30 14.72 16.13
CA ASP A 253 -13.61 14.89 14.70
C ASP A 253 -12.70 15.90 14.00
N TRP A 254 -12.37 17.01 14.66
CA TRP A 254 -11.50 18.06 14.07
C TRP A 254 -10.06 17.60 13.77
N ILE A 255 -9.63 16.43 14.32
CA ILE A 255 -8.35 15.78 13.95
C ILE A 255 -8.55 14.92 12.70
N ASN A 256 -9.69 14.21 12.62
CA ASN A 256 -9.93 13.18 11.62
C ASN A 256 -10.71 13.65 10.40
N GLU A 257 -11.38 14.80 10.49
CA GLU A 257 -12.17 15.34 9.38
C GLU A 257 -11.33 15.65 8.14
N LEU A 258 -11.98 15.66 6.99
CA LEU A 258 -11.41 16.19 5.76
C LEU A 258 -11.72 17.69 5.66
N ASN A 259 -10.71 18.53 5.81
CA ASN A 259 -10.87 19.95 5.58
C ASN A 259 -10.95 20.26 4.08
N TRP A 260 -12.16 20.44 3.59
CA TRP A 260 -12.43 20.68 2.16
C TRP A 260 -11.95 22.06 1.68
N ASP A 261 -11.72 23.03 2.55
CA ASP A 261 -11.14 24.33 2.18
C ASP A 261 -9.69 24.13 1.65
N LEU A 262 -8.97 23.16 2.17
CA LEU A 262 -7.64 22.81 1.65
C LEU A 262 -7.69 22.32 0.20
N ARG A 263 -8.79 21.71 -0.22
CA ARG A 263 -8.98 21.28 -1.59
C ARG A 263 -9.04 22.50 -2.53
N GLU A 264 -9.80 23.52 -2.18
CA GLU A 264 -9.92 24.74 -2.98
C GLU A 264 -8.59 25.48 -3.05
N GLN A 265 -7.86 25.54 -1.93
CA GLN A 265 -6.56 26.22 -1.84
C GLN A 265 -5.43 25.52 -2.62
N ASN A 266 -5.60 24.25 -2.97
CA ASN A 266 -4.55 23.41 -3.59
C ASN A 266 -4.98 22.78 -4.92
N GLU A 267 -5.87 23.44 -5.69
CA GLU A 267 -6.39 22.93 -6.96
C GLU A 267 -5.27 22.66 -8.00
N GLU A 268 -4.18 23.43 -7.96
CA GLU A 268 -3.01 23.19 -8.82
C GLU A 268 -2.42 21.79 -8.58
N THR A 269 -2.28 21.37 -7.31
CA THR A 269 -1.77 20.04 -6.96
C THR A 269 -2.73 18.95 -7.40
N ILE A 270 -4.02 19.15 -7.20
CA ILE A 270 -5.05 18.20 -7.63
C ILE A 270 -5.02 18.02 -9.13
N SER A 271 -4.96 19.13 -9.88
CA SER A 271 -4.87 19.11 -11.34
C SER A 271 -3.60 18.40 -11.83
N TYR A 272 -2.46 18.65 -11.19
CA TYR A 272 -1.22 17.95 -11.48
C TYR A 272 -1.36 16.42 -11.27
N LEU A 273 -1.90 15.98 -10.15
CA LEU A 273 -2.08 14.54 -9.86
C LEU A 273 -3.11 13.89 -10.81
N ARG A 274 -4.17 14.61 -11.20
CA ARG A 274 -5.11 14.15 -12.22
C ARG A 274 -4.42 13.89 -13.56
N CYS A 275 -3.48 14.76 -13.96
CA CYS A 275 -2.70 14.54 -15.17
C CYS A 275 -1.85 13.29 -15.08
N LEU A 276 -1.17 13.04 -13.95
CA LEU A 276 -0.40 11.81 -13.75
C LEU A 276 -1.27 10.54 -13.79
N MET A 277 -2.43 10.57 -13.15
CA MET A 277 -3.39 9.47 -13.20
C MET A 277 -3.89 9.22 -14.63
N ALA A 278 -4.15 10.30 -15.40
CA ALA A 278 -4.54 10.19 -16.80
C ALA A 278 -3.42 9.57 -17.67
N ILE A 279 -2.16 9.96 -17.44
CA ILE A 279 -0.99 9.36 -18.09
C ILE A 279 -0.93 7.86 -17.78
N ARG A 280 -0.94 7.49 -16.49
CA ARG A 280 -0.94 6.08 -16.06
C ARG A 280 -2.08 5.28 -16.70
N LYS A 281 -3.28 5.85 -16.71
CA LYS A 281 -4.48 5.19 -17.27
C LYS A 281 -4.39 5.02 -18.78
N SER A 282 -3.75 5.96 -19.48
CA SER A 282 -3.69 5.98 -20.94
C SER A 282 -2.76 4.93 -21.54
N HIS A 283 -1.84 4.36 -20.73
CA HIS A 283 -0.85 3.41 -21.25
C HIS A 283 -0.59 2.24 -20.31
N GLY A 284 -0.68 1.00 -20.83
CA GLY A 284 -0.51 -0.23 -20.06
C GLY A 284 0.91 -0.47 -19.55
N ALA A 285 1.94 0.18 -20.12
CA ALA A 285 3.31 0.05 -19.66
C ALA A 285 3.51 0.46 -18.19
N PHE A 286 2.62 1.28 -17.62
CA PHE A 286 2.63 1.61 -16.20
C PHE A 286 1.97 0.53 -15.30
N ARG A 287 1.48 -0.57 -15.91
CA ARG A 287 0.71 -1.63 -15.23
C ARG A 287 1.07 -2.99 -15.79
N LEU A 288 2.36 -3.24 -15.94
CA LEU A 288 2.88 -4.55 -16.35
C LEU A 288 2.60 -5.55 -15.23
N ARG A 289 2.21 -6.77 -15.59
CA ARG A 289 1.65 -7.73 -14.65
C ARG A 289 2.67 -8.70 -14.06
N SER A 290 3.83 -8.86 -14.72
CA SER A 290 4.83 -9.80 -14.25
C SER A 290 6.23 -9.19 -14.25
N ARG A 291 7.09 -9.75 -13.42
CA ARG A 291 8.51 -9.42 -13.42
C ARG A 291 9.13 -9.59 -14.81
N GLU A 292 8.80 -10.65 -15.50
CA GLU A 292 9.29 -10.92 -16.85
C GLU A 292 8.93 -9.79 -17.84
N GLN A 293 7.66 -9.32 -17.80
CA GLN A 293 7.25 -8.17 -18.63
C GLN A 293 8.03 -6.90 -18.27
N ILE A 294 8.24 -6.65 -16.97
CA ILE A 294 9.00 -5.48 -16.51
C ILE A 294 10.44 -5.56 -16.99
N GLU A 295 11.13 -6.68 -16.78
CA GLU A 295 12.52 -6.89 -17.18
C GLU A 295 12.71 -6.81 -18.71
N LYS A 296 11.71 -7.23 -19.47
CA LYS A 296 11.69 -7.13 -20.94
C LYS A 296 11.61 -5.67 -21.43
N HIS A 297 10.80 -4.86 -20.78
CA HIS A 297 10.40 -3.55 -21.31
C HIS A 297 10.96 -2.36 -20.54
N ALA A 298 11.26 -2.49 -19.25
CA ALA A 298 11.78 -1.39 -18.43
C ALA A 298 13.30 -1.43 -18.31
N LYS A 299 13.94 -0.28 -18.48
CA LYS A 299 15.41 -0.12 -18.37
C LYS A 299 15.72 1.11 -17.54
N MET A 300 16.73 1.01 -16.72
CA MET A 300 17.35 2.16 -16.07
C MET A 300 18.16 2.94 -17.10
N VAL A 301 18.04 4.27 -17.07
CA VAL A 301 18.83 5.20 -17.89
C VAL A 301 19.51 6.18 -16.96
N ASP A 302 20.81 6.34 -17.09
CA ASP A 302 21.54 7.37 -16.35
C ASP A 302 21.43 8.72 -17.06
N LEU A 303 20.76 9.68 -16.43
CA LEU A 303 20.62 11.06 -16.88
C LEU A 303 21.30 12.06 -15.92
N GLY A 304 22.18 11.56 -15.07
CA GLY A 304 22.94 12.37 -14.13
C GLY A 304 22.49 12.23 -12.66
N PRO A 305 23.28 12.73 -11.73
CA PRO A 305 23.18 12.42 -10.31
C PRO A 305 21.94 12.99 -9.60
N SER A 306 21.24 13.94 -10.21
CA SER A 306 20.02 14.55 -9.64
C SER A 306 18.72 13.92 -10.17
N CYS A 307 18.83 12.87 -11.00
CA CYS A 307 17.69 12.23 -11.61
C CYS A 307 17.73 10.70 -11.45
N HIS A 308 16.58 10.09 -11.15
CA HIS A 308 16.36 8.67 -11.44
C HIS A 308 15.47 8.56 -12.68
N SER A 309 15.82 7.69 -13.60
CA SER A 309 15.14 7.63 -14.90
C SER A 309 14.85 6.22 -15.34
N LEU A 310 13.65 6.01 -15.86
CA LEU A 310 13.17 4.75 -16.40
C LEU A 310 12.78 4.92 -17.86
N LEU A 311 13.28 4.07 -18.72
CA LEU A 311 12.84 3.95 -20.10
C LEU A 311 12.01 2.67 -20.26
N TYR A 312 10.74 2.82 -20.59
CA TYR A 312 9.94 1.75 -21.13
C TYR A 312 10.10 1.71 -22.64
N ASP A 313 10.58 0.59 -23.17
CA ASP A 313 10.93 0.41 -24.58
C ASP A 313 10.12 -0.75 -25.20
N ASN A 314 9.79 -0.61 -26.49
CA ASN A 314 8.97 -1.60 -27.23
C ASN A 314 7.61 -1.88 -26.58
N VAL A 315 6.92 -0.82 -26.12
CA VAL A 315 5.66 -0.91 -25.38
C VAL A 315 4.40 -0.56 -26.20
N SER A 316 4.50 -0.56 -27.52
CA SER A 316 3.39 -0.26 -28.42
C SER A 316 2.19 -1.21 -28.30
N GLU A 317 2.40 -2.43 -27.82
CA GLU A 317 1.33 -3.40 -27.52
C GLU A 317 0.45 -2.98 -26.34
N TYR A 318 0.97 -2.11 -25.44
CA TYR A 318 0.27 -1.64 -24.24
C TYR A 318 -0.41 -0.28 -24.41
N GLY A 319 -0.23 0.40 -25.55
CA GLY A 319 -0.82 1.70 -25.81
C GLY A 319 -0.20 2.39 -27.03
N ARG A 320 -0.55 3.66 -27.21
CA ARG A 320 -0.16 4.43 -28.41
C ARG A 320 1.33 4.78 -28.52
N TRP A 321 2.09 4.70 -27.43
CA TRP A 321 3.51 5.05 -27.42
C TRP A 321 4.36 3.78 -27.49
N SER A 322 5.38 3.80 -28.33
CA SER A 322 6.36 2.72 -28.41
C SER A 322 7.45 2.83 -27.35
N ARG A 323 7.69 4.04 -26.88
CA ARG A 323 8.71 4.36 -25.86
C ARG A 323 8.17 5.42 -24.89
N ILE A 324 8.52 5.26 -23.59
CA ILE A 324 8.15 6.21 -22.55
C ILE A 324 9.38 6.41 -21.65
N LEU A 325 9.85 7.63 -21.52
CA LEU A 325 10.87 8.02 -20.56
C LEU A 325 10.20 8.68 -19.36
N VAL A 326 10.41 8.13 -18.16
CA VAL A 326 10.00 8.73 -16.90
C VAL A 326 11.23 9.23 -16.17
N VAL A 327 11.25 10.52 -15.86
CA VAL A 327 12.37 11.17 -15.14
C VAL A 327 11.87 11.66 -13.79
N TYR A 328 12.46 11.14 -12.73
CA TYR A 328 12.24 11.54 -11.35
C TYR A 328 13.39 12.46 -10.92
N HIS A 329 13.18 13.76 -11.06
CA HIS A 329 14.17 14.76 -10.71
C HIS A 329 14.01 15.18 -9.25
N HIS A 330 15.01 14.89 -8.42
CA HIS A 330 15.01 15.16 -6.98
C HIS A 330 15.92 16.33 -6.59
N GLY A 331 16.61 16.96 -7.55
CA GLY A 331 17.43 18.15 -7.32
C GLY A 331 16.62 19.41 -7.14
N GLU A 332 17.22 20.42 -6.52
CA GLU A 332 16.57 21.73 -6.32
C GLU A 332 16.72 22.67 -7.54
N GLN A 333 17.75 22.43 -8.36
CA GLN A 333 18.06 23.26 -9.52
C GLN A 333 17.61 22.59 -10.81
N GLN A 334 17.27 23.41 -11.80
CA GLN A 334 16.96 22.93 -13.14
C GLN A 334 18.16 22.17 -13.71
N THR A 335 17.91 21.02 -14.30
CA THR A 335 18.92 20.18 -14.94
C THR A 335 18.48 19.91 -16.37
N ALA A 336 19.36 20.17 -17.33
CA ALA A 336 19.18 19.73 -18.70
C ALA A 336 19.60 18.26 -18.80
N VAL A 337 18.78 17.45 -19.47
CA VAL A 337 19.05 16.04 -19.70
C VAL A 337 19.04 15.75 -21.19
N ASP A 338 20.02 14.99 -21.67
CA ASP A 338 20.02 14.50 -23.03
C ASP A 338 19.06 13.34 -23.19
N LEU A 339 18.09 13.49 -24.09
CA LEU A 339 17.16 12.40 -24.35
C LEU A 339 17.89 11.24 -25.04
N PRO A 340 17.56 9.98 -24.69
CA PRO A 340 18.12 8.82 -25.38
C PRO A 340 17.90 8.94 -26.89
N ALA A 341 18.96 8.85 -27.65
CA ALA A 341 18.91 8.95 -29.10
C ALA A 341 18.02 7.83 -29.67
N ASP A 342 17.19 8.17 -30.64
CA ASP A 342 16.49 7.18 -31.43
C ASP A 342 17.52 6.34 -32.20
N LYS A 343 17.63 5.06 -31.85
CA LYS A 343 18.28 4.11 -32.77
C LYS A 343 17.31 3.95 -33.94
N LYS A 344 17.67 4.53 -35.07
CA LYS A 344 17.00 4.32 -36.36
C LYS A 344 17.02 2.84 -36.72
#